data_227b3170d1c876fab0b0b7e60ac8fdd0
#
_entry.id   227b3170d1c876fab0b0b7e60ac8fdd0
#
_cell.length_a   1.000
_cell.length_b   1.000
_cell.length_c   1.000
_cell.angle_alpha   90.00
_cell.angle_beta   90.00
_cell.angle_gamma   90.00
#
_symmetry.space_group_name_H-M   'P 1'
#
loop_
_entity.id
_entity.type
_entity.pdbx_description
1 polymer ?
#
loop_
_entity_poly.entity_id
_entity_poly.type
_entity_poly.pdbx_seq_one_letter_code
_entity_poly.pdbx_strand_id
1 'polypeptide(L)'
;MKKILILFAHPAFQKSRINKKLINAVKNLDGITFNDLYENYPDFFIDVKREQRLLTQHDIIVWHHPFYWYNAPALLKEWMDLVLEHGFAYGMHGRELEGKSVLSVISTGGSKAVYSSEGRNHYTLNQFLVPFRQSANLCRMNYLPPYIVHGSHTIKNDEIEEHALNYRKVLLLLRDNKLSKTELEKAEYFNNLID
;
A
#
# COMPACT_ATOMS: atom_id res chain seq x y z
N MET A 1 -8.39 -17.62 7.06
CA MET A 1 -8.42 -16.53 6.07
C MET A 1 -7.94 -15.26 6.76
N LYS A 2 -6.89 -14.59 6.24
CA LYS A 2 -6.37 -13.36 6.81
C LYS A 2 -7.29 -12.18 6.50
N LYS A 3 -7.38 -11.22 7.42
CA LYS A 3 -8.12 -9.97 7.21
C LYS A 3 -7.19 -8.89 6.66
N ILE A 4 -7.63 -8.18 5.63
CA ILE A 4 -6.85 -7.14 4.95
C ILE A 4 -7.50 -5.77 5.14
N LEU A 5 -6.74 -4.80 5.63
CA LEU A 5 -7.14 -3.40 5.69
C LEU A 5 -6.47 -2.64 4.54
N ILE A 6 -7.25 -2.04 3.65
CA ILE A 6 -6.75 -1.11 2.65
C ILE A 6 -6.87 0.31 3.20
N LEU A 7 -5.73 0.90 3.56
CA LEU A 7 -5.61 2.34 3.84
C LEU A 7 -5.39 3.05 2.51
N PHE A 8 -6.45 3.62 1.99
CA PHE A 8 -6.44 4.30 0.72
C PHE A 8 -6.30 5.82 0.91
N ALA A 9 -5.33 6.42 0.24
CA ALA A 9 -5.09 7.85 0.31
C ALA A 9 -4.89 8.46 -1.08
N HIS A 10 -5.92 9.10 -1.63
CA HIS A 10 -5.84 9.75 -2.93
C HIS A 10 -6.56 11.11 -2.93
N PRO A 11 -5.86 12.25 -2.91
CA PRO A 11 -6.48 13.58 -2.75
C PRO A 11 -7.39 13.98 -3.93
N ALA A 12 -7.26 13.32 -5.07
CA ALA A 12 -8.08 13.58 -6.25
C ALA A 12 -8.61 12.26 -6.85
N PHE A 13 -9.16 11.38 -6.00
CA PHE A 13 -9.61 10.02 -6.38
C PHE A 13 -10.57 10.05 -7.57
N GLN A 14 -11.48 11.01 -7.62
CA GLN A 14 -12.45 11.14 -8.71
C GLN A 14 -11.83 11.36 -10.10
N LYS A 15 -10.57 11.83 -10.15
CA LYS A 15 -9.82 12.03 -11.40
C LYS A 15 -8.90 10.84 -11.75
N SER A 16 -8.72 9.89 -10.83
CA SER A 16 -7.80 8.75 -11.02
C SER A 16 -8.43 7.65 -11.86
N ARG A 17 -7.89 7.38 -13.05
CA ARG A 17 -8.29 6.25 -13.90
C ARG A 17 -7.85 4.93 -13.28
N ILE A 18 -6.58 4.83 -12.88
CA ILE A 18 -5.95 3.63 -12.33
C ILE A 18 -6.59 3.26 -10.99
N ASN A 19 -6.48 4.15 -9.98
CA ASN A 19 -6.89 3.78 -8.62
C ASN A 19 -8.39 3.49 -8.50
N LYS A 20 -9.24 4.12 -9.33
CA LYS A 20 -10.66 3.74 -9.42
C LYS A 20 -10.85 2.28 -9.83
N LYS A 21 -10.13 1.83 -10.85
CA LYS A 21 -10.24 0.45 -11.34
C LYS A 21 -9.67 -0.54 -10.32
N LEU A 22 -8.49 -0.25 -9.75
CA LEU A 22 -7.88 -1.09 -8.72
C LEU A 22 -8.83 -1.25 -7.52
N ILE A 23 -9.33 -0.15 -6.96
CA ILE A 23 -10.22 -0.20 -5.78
C ILE A 23 -11.55 -0.90 -6.10
N ASN A 24 -12.16 -0.63 -7.25
CA ASN A 24 -13.41 -1.28 -7.64
C ASN A 24 -13.28 -2.80 -7.79
N ALA A 25 -12.11 -3.30 -8.15
CA ALA A 25 -11.86 -4.74 -8.26
C ALA A 25 -11.75 -5.46 -6.90
N VAL A 26 -11.52 -4.72 -5.80
CA VAL A 26 -11.15 -5.33 -4.51
C VAL A 26 -12.01 -4.90 -3.31
N LYS A 27 -12.60 -3.71 -3.30
CA LYS A 27 -13.28 -3.12 -2.12
C LYS A 27 -14.43 -3.93 -1.55
N ASN A 28 -15.05 -4.81 -2.36
CA ASN A 28 -16.18 -5.63 -1.97
C ASN A 28 -15.81 -7.11 -1.78
N LEU A 29 -14.52 -7.43 -1.73
CA LEU A 29 -14.08 -8.80 -1.47
C LEU A 29 -14.24 -9.15 0.00
N ASP A 30 -14.70 -10.37 0.25
CA ASP A 30 -14.78 -10.89 1.61
C ASP A 30 -13.40 -10.93 2.28
N GLY A 31 -13.33 -10.53 3.55
CA GLY A 31 -12.10 -10.38 4.32
C GLY A 31 -11.29 -9.11 4.03
N ILE A 32 -11.81 -8.19 3.22
CA ILE A 32 -11.17 -6.89 2.92
C ILE A 32 -11.99 -5.75 3.51
N THR A 33 -11.33 -4.90 4.26
CA THR A 33 -11.87 -3.62 4.75
C THR A 33 -11.25 -2.49 3.96
N PHE A 34 -12.09 -1.70 3.28
CA PHE A 34 -11.66 -0.50 2.56
C PHE A 34 -11.84 0.74 3.44
N ASN A 35 -10.76 1.47 3.68
CA ASN A 35 -10.73 2.68 4.50
C ASN A 35 -10.15 3.83 3.67
N ASP A 36 -11.02 4.68 3.10
CA ASP A 36 -10.61 5.88 2.36
C ASP A 36 -10.32 7.00 3.34
N LEU A 37 -9.05 7.37 3.47
CA LEU A 37 -8.63 8.38 4.44
C LEU A 37 -9.16 9.78 4.06
N TYR A 38 -9.17 10.14 2.77
CA TYR A 38 -9.67 11.45 2.34
C TYR A 38 -11.19 11.59 2.44
N GLU A 39 -11.94 10.48 2.36
CA GLU A 39 -13.38 10.47 2.60
C GLU A 39 -13.69 10.57 4.10
N ASN A 40 -12.93 9.84 4.94
CA ASN A 40 -13.16 9.81 6.38
C ASN A 40 -12.61 11.05 7.11
N TYR A 41 -11.55 11.67 6.60
CA TYR A 41 -10.85 12.79 7.25
C TYR A 41 -10.59 13.94 6.29
N PRO A 42 -11.66 14.57 5.75
CA PRO A 42 -11.50 15.66 4.78
C PRO A 42 -10.85 16.91 5.36
N ASP A 43 -10.91 17.06 6.67
CA ASP A 43 -10.31 18.14 7.47
C ASP A 43 -8.96 17.76 8.13
N PHE A 44 -8.43 16.56 7.81
CA PHE A 44 -7.21 15.99 8.40
C PHE A 44 -7.31 15.68 9.91
N PHE A 45 -8.47 15.77 10.51
CA PHE A 45 -8.66 15.43 11.93
C PHE A 45 -8.86 13.92 12.11
N ILE A 46 -7.75 13.18 12.20
CA ILE A 46 -7.74 11.71 12.25
C ILE A 46 -8.20 11.19 13.62
N ASP A 47 -9.20 10.31 13.63
CA ASP A 47 -9.57 9.53 14.81
C ASP A 47 -8.54 8.40 15.04
N VAL A 48 -7.49 8.73 15.78
CA VAL A 48 -6.38 7.81 16.09
C VAL A 48 -6.87 6.50 16.70
N LYS A 49 -7.83 6.54 17.61
CA LYS A 49 -8.33 5.34 18.29
C LYS A 49 -9.14 4.45 17.36
N ARG A 50 -9.90 5.02 16.43
CA ARG A 50 -10.57 4.27 15.37
C ARG A 50 -9.56 3.58 14.47
N GLU A 51 -8.54 4.29 14.01
CA GLU A 51 -7.52 3.75 13.11
C GLU A 51 -6.67 2.66 13.80
N GLN A 52 -6.30 2.85 15.06
CA GLN A 52 -5.61 1.82 15.85
C GLN A 52 -6.46 0.54 16.03
N ARG A 53 -7.78 0.68 16.28
CA ARG A 53 -8.70 -0.49 16.30
C ARG A 53 -8.75 -1.22 14.95
N LEU A 54 -8.78 -0.48 13.84
CA LEU A 54 -8.71 -1.10 12.51
C LEU A 54 -7.40 -1.87 12.34
N LEU A 55 -6.26 -1.29 12.72
CA LEU A 55 -4.96 -1.96 12.62
C LEU A 55 -4.92 -3.25 13.44
N THR A 56 -5.44 -3.25 14.68
CA THR A 56 -5.42 -4.46 15.54
C THR A 56 -6.29 -5.58 15.00
N GLN A 57 -7.39 -5.26 14.32
CA GLN A 57 -8.36 -6.21 13.80
C GLN A 57 -7.95 -6.89 12.48
N HIS A 58 -6.87 -6.44 11.84
CA HIS A 58 -6.42 -6.92 10.53
C HIS A 58 -5.00 -7.51 10.60
N ASP A 59 -4.73 -8.49 9.75
CA ASP A 59 -3.46 -9.19 9.67
C ASP A 59 -2.51 -8.55 8.64
N ILE A 60 -3.08 -7.95 7.61
CA ILE A 60 -2.36 -7.34 6.50
C ILE A 60 -2.86 -5.92 6.30
N ILE A 61 -1.93 -4.98 6.24
CA ILE A 61 -2.19 -3.56 5.99
C ILE A 61 -1.74 -3.24 4.57
N VAL A 62 -2.57 -2.56 3.80
CA VAL A 62 -2.22 -2.11 2.45
C VAL A 62 -2.16 -0.58 2.44
N TRP A 63 -1.00 -0.03 2.21
CA TRP A 63 -0.82 1.41 1.93
C TRP A 63 -1.03 1.64 0.45
N HIS A 64 -2.23 2.07 0.06
CA HIS A 64 -2.63 2.26 -1.33
C HIS A 64 -2.74 3.74 -1.67
N HIS A 65 -1.81 4.24 -2.51
CA HIS A 65 -1.73 5.67 -2.82
C HIS A 65 -1.03 5.96 -4.16
N PRO A 66 -1.23 7.14 -4.77
CA PRO A 66 -0.39 7.62 -5.85
C PRO A 66 0.98 8.06 -5.31
N PHE A 67 2.01 7.95 -6.13
CA PHE A 67 3.36 8.37 -5.79
C PHE A 67 3.54 9.86 -6.09
N TYR A 68 3.19 10.69 -5.11
CA TYR A 68 3.26 12.13 -5.25
C TYR A 68 4.54 12.68 -4.60
N TRP A 69 5.28 13.47 -5.36
CA TRP A 69 6.50 14.11 -4.88
C TRP A 69 7.48 13.13 -4.22
N TYR A 70 7.64 11.96 -4.87
CA TYR A 70 8.52 10.88 -4.43
C TYR A 70 8.14 10.30 -3.05
N ASN A 71 6.88 10.46 -2.65
CA ASN A 71 6.35 10.02 -1.36
C ASN A 71 4.85 9.70 -1.47
N ALA A 72 4.18 9.54 -0.33
CA ALA A 72 2.74 9.43 -0.22
C ALA A 72 2.05 10.81 -0.21
N PRO A 73 0.73 10.86 -0.48
CA PRO A 73 -0.10 12.03 -0.18
C PRO A 73 -0.04 12.44 1.28
N ALA A 74 -0.19 13.75 1.55
CA ALA A 74 -0.02 14.33 2.89
C ALA A 74 -0.81 13.63 3.99
N LEU A 75 -2.09 13.29 3.72
CA LEU A 75 -2.95 12.66 4.72
C LEU A 75 -2.46 11.25 5.13
N LEU A 76 -1.82 10.48 4.23
CA LEU A 76 -1.22 9.20 4.64
C LEU A 76 -0.01 9.42 5.53
N LYS A 77 0.79 10.44 5.27
CA LYS A 77 1.93 10.77 6.14
C LYS A 77 1.44 11.23 7.52
N GLU A 78 0.45 12.11 7.56
CA GLU A 78 -0.21 12.55 8.81
C GLU A 78 -0.78 11.35 9.58
N TRP A 79 -1.45 10.43 8.86
CA TRP A 79 -1.96 9.20 9.47
C TRP A 79 -0.81 8.38 10.09
N MET A 80 0.33 8.23 9.40
CA MET A 80 1.49 7.50 9.94
C MET A 80 2.05 8.18 11.19
N ASP A 81 2.14 9.51 11.20
CA ASP A 81 2.69 10.27 12.32
C ASP A 81 1.82 10.20 13.57
N LEU A 82 0.49 10.20 13.41
CA LEU A 82 -0.45 10.21 14.51
C LEU A 82 -0.84 8.82 15.01
N VAL A 83 -1.04 7.87 14.10
CA VAL A 83 -1.60 6.54 14.43
C VAL A 83 -0.52 5.57 14.90
N LEU A 84 0.70 5.64 14.31
CA LEU A 84 1.81 4.78 14.68
C LEU A 84 2.54 5.32 15.93
N GLU A 85 1.82 5.48 17.04
CA GLU A 85 2.32 6.06 18.28
C GLU A 85 3.34 5.16 18.98
N HIS A 86 4.25 5.81 19.74
CA HIS A 86 5.07 5.13 20.75
C HIS A 86 4.18 4.47 21.81
N GLY A 87 4.49 3.22 22.17
CA GLY A 87 3.68 2.44 23.12
C GLY A 87 2.50 1.69 22.48
N PHE A 88 2.16 1.99 21.22
CA PHE A 88 1.23 1.22 20.40
C PHE A 88 1.96 0.46 19.30
N ALA A 89 2.54 1.18 18.34
CA ALA A 89 3.18 0.59 17.15
C ALA A 89 4.64 0.23 17.37
N TYR A 90 5.34 0.98 18.20
CA TYR A 90 6.77 0.80 18.46
C TYR A 90 7.17 1.17 19.90
N GLY A 91 8.44 1.00 20.25
CA GLY A 91 8.97 1.18 21.60
C GLY A 91 8.91 -0.11 22.40
N MET A 92 9.23 -0.03 23.71
CA MET A 92 9.38 -1.20 24.59
C MET A 92 8.06 -2.00 24.71
N HIS A 93 6.94 -1.31 24.84
CA HIS A 93 5.61 -1.90 25.02
C HIS A 93 4.72 -1.83 23.78
N GLY A 94 5.14 -1.11 22.73
CA GLY A 94 4.36 -0.95 21.49
C GLY A 94 4.55 -2.13 20.54
N ARG A 95 3.69 -3.15 20.64
CA ARG A 95 3.78 -4.42 19.90
C ARG A 95 2.49 -4.80 19.18
N GLU A 96 1.53 -3.90 19.07
CA GLU A 96 0.20 -4.20 18.50
C GLU A 96 0.27 -4.56 17.00
N LEU A 97 1.36 -4.16 16.32
CA LEU A 97 1.56 -4.41 14.89
C LEU A 97 2.58 -5.53 14.62
N GLU A 98 3.20 -6.09 15.66
CA GLU A 98 4.24 -7.11 15.53
C GLU A 98 3.72 -8.35 14.76
N GLY A 99 4.48 -8.76 13.75
CA GLY A 99 4.17 -9.93 12.91
C GLY A 99 3.12 -9.70 11.83
N LYS A 100 2.39 -8.56 11.84
CA LYS A 100 1.49 -8.19 10.74
C LYS A 100 2.29 -7.94 9.47
N SER A 101 1.64 -8.04 8.33
CA SER A 101 2.27 -7.73 7.03
C SER A 101 1.81 -6.39 6.51
N VAL A 102 2.67 -5.67 5.78
CA VAL A 102 2.31 -4.44 5.08
C VAL A 102 2.73 -4.49 3.62
N LEU A 103 1.82 -4.10 2.73
CA LEU A 103 1.99 -4.04 1.29
C LEU A 103 1.81 -2.59 0.82
N SER A 104 2.78 -2.04 0.11
CA SER A 104 2.58 -0.78 -0.62
C SER A 104 2.00 -1.06 -2.01
N VAL A 105 0.88 -0.41 -2.33
CA VAL A 105 0.24 -0.44 -3.66
C VAL A 105 0.29 0.97 -4.23
N ILE A 106 1.04 1.16 -5.30
CA ILE A 106 1.46 2.49 -5.74
C ILE A 106 1.20 2.68 -7.24
N SER A 107 0.58 3.80 -7.59
CA SER A 107 0.52 4.27 -8.97
C SER A 107 1.49 5.43 -9.19
N THR A 108 2.29 5.39 -10.27
CA THR A 108 3.27 6.44 -10.59
C THR A 108 2.90 7.18 -11.88
N GLY A 109 3.24 8.47 -11.97
CA GLY A 109 3.11 9.26 -13.19
C GLY A 109 4.10 8.83 -14.27
N GLY A 110 5.36 8.56 -13.88
CA GLY A 110 6.43 8.13 -14.77
C GLY A 110 6.35 6.64 -15.12
N SER A 111 6.92 6.26 -16.27
CA SER A 111 7.10 4.87 -16.68
C SER A 111 8.13 4.14 -15.81
N LYS A 112 8.19 2.82 -15.89
CA LYS A 112 9.18 1.98 -15.16
C LYS A 112 10.62 2.45 -15.45
N ALA A 113 10.94 2.80 -16.68
CA ALA A 113 12.27 3.24 -17.07
C ALA A 113 12.73 4.54 -16.38
N VAL A 114 11.79 5.41 -15.98
CA VAL A 114 12.10 6.66 -15.25
C VAL A 114 12.64 6.38 -13.85
N TYR A 115 12.24 5.24 -13.23
CA TYR A 115 12.62 4.82 -11.88
C TYR A 115 13.73 3.76 -11.93
N SER A 116 14.87 4.12 -12.50
CA SER A 116 16.09 3.31 -12.53
C SER A 116 17.32 4.19 -12.29
N SER A 117 18.49 3.58 -12.06
CA SER A 117 19.76 4.32 -11.93
C SER A 117 20.10 5.13 -13.19
N GLU A 118 19.76 4.60 -14.37
CA GLU A 118 19.97 5.23 -15.67
C GLU A 118 18.80 6.15 -16.08
N GLY A 119 17.68 6.06 -15.37
CA GLY A 119 16.49 6.86 -15.65
C GLY A 119 16.59 8.28 -15.10
N ARG A 120 15.66 9.13 -15.55
CA ARG A 120 15.61 10.56 -15.17
C ARG A 120 15.61 10.80 -13.65
N ASN A 121 15.05 9.87 -12.86
CA ASN A 121 14.99 10.01 -11.41
C ASN A 121 16.25 9.50 -10.69
N HIS A 122 17.18 8.83 -11.37
CA HIS A 122 18.44 8.30 -10.84
C HIS A 122 18.30 7.28 -9.68
N TYR A 123 17.09 6.97 -9.27
CA TYR A 123 16.77 6.03 -8.19
C TYR A 123 15.67 5.07 -8.62
N THR A 124 15.77 3.83 -8.15
CA THR A 124 14.68 2.85 -8.30
C THR A 124 13.51 3.18 -7.37
N LEU A 125 12.33 2.69 -7.68
CA LEU A 125 11.19 2.89 -6.80
C LEU A 125 11.40 2.25 -5.42
N ASN A 126 12.08 1.11 -5.35
CA ASN A 126 12.44 0.47 -4.08
C ASN A 126 13.35 1.34 -3.20
N GLN A 127 14.22 2.16 -3.81
CA GLN A 127 15.04 3.13 -3.07
C GLN A 127 14.19 4.27 -2.51
N PHE A 128 13.21 4.76 -3.27
CA PHE A 128 12.26 5.76 -2.75
C PHE A 128 11.36 5.20 -1.63
N LEU A 129 11.10 3.90 -1.61
CA LEU A 129 10.25 3.25 -0.60
C LEU A 129 10.99 2.84 0.68
N VAL A 130 12.29 3.16 0.80
CA VAL A 130 13.06 2.89 2.02
C VAL A 130 12.42 3.47 3.29
N PRO A 131 11.87 4.70 3.32
CA PRO A 131 11.19 5.22 4.52
C PRO A 131 9.99 4.38 4.95
N PHE A 132 9.18 3.89 4.00
CA PHE A 132 8.02 3.01 4.28
C PHE A 132 8.47 1.67 4.85
N ARG A 133 9.48 1.06 4.23
CA ARG A 133 10.08 -0.18 4.74
C ARG A 133 10.64 0.00 6.14
N GLN A 134 11.33 1.10 6.40
CA GLN A 134 11.91 1.38 7.71
C GLN A 134 10.82 1.64 8.76
N SER A 135 9.73 2.31 8.43
CA SER A 135 8.57 2.47 9.32
C SER A 135 7.93 1.12 9.66
N ALA A 136 7.77 0.24 8.67
CA ALA A 136 7.28 -1.12 8.89
C ALA A 136 8.23 -1.91 9.83
N ASN A 137 9.53 -1.84 9.59
CA ASN A 137 10.54 -2.52 10.40
C ASN A 137 10.52 -2.02 11.86
N LEU A 138 10.41 -0.70 12.08
CA LEU A 138 10.31 -0.12 13.41
C LEU A 138 9.09 -0.65 14.18
N CYS A 139 7.98 -0.84 13.47
CA CYS A 139 6.74 -1.40 14.00
C CYS A 139 6.74 -2.95 14.03
N ARG A 140 7.85 -3.61 13.73
CA ARG A 140 8.01 -5.07 13.66
C ARG A 140 7.05 -5.77 12.69
N MET A 141 6.63 -5.04 11.66
CA MET A 141 5.82 -5.59 10.57
C MET A 141 6.70 -6.20 9.47
N ASN A 142 6.14 -7.16 8.75
CA ASN A 142 6.76 -7.75 7.56
C ASN A 142 6.44 -6.89 6.34
N TYR A 143 7.41 -6.13 5.81
CA TYR A 143 7.22 -5.35 4.59
C TYR A 143 7.28 -6.27 3.38
N LEU A 144 6.16 -6.36 2.65
CA LEU A 144 6.03 -7.19 1.45
C LEU A 144 6.57 -6.46 0.21
N PRO A 145 6.94 -7.20 -0.87
CA PRO A 145 7.26 -6.59 -2.15
C PRO A 145 6.14 -5.65 -2.59
N PRO A 146 6.42 -4.41 -3.03
CA PRO A 146 5.37 -3.49 -3.41
C PRO A 146 4.70 -3.90 -4.74
N TYR A 147 3.41 -3.59 -4.89
CA TYR A 147 2.68 -3.69 -6.15
C TYR A 147 2.63 -2.33 -6.84
N ILE A 148 3.14 -2.25 -8.06
CA ILE A 148 3.34 -0.97 -8.73
C ILE A 148 2.60 -0.92 -10.08
N VAL A 149 1.90 0.19 -10.33
CA VAL A 149 1.32 0.53 -11.64
C VAL A 149 1.99 1.80 -12.15
N HIS A 150 2.79 1.64 -13.20
CA HIS A 150 3.55 2.74 -13.80
C HIS A 150 2.77 3.50 -14.88
N GLY A 151 3.17 4.76 -15.12
CA GLY A 151 2.77 5.50 -16.32
C GLY A 151 1.33 5.98 -16.32
N SER A 152 0.80 6.50 -15.21
CA SER A 152 -0.61 6.89 -15.06
C SER A 152 -1.14 7.85 -16.15
N HIS A 153 -0.26 8.57 -16.84
CA HIS A 153 -0.62 9.49 -17.92
C HIS A 153 -0.70 8.82 -19.31
N THR A 154 -0.02 7.69 -19.49
CA THR A 154 0.16 7.04 -20.80
C THR A 154 -0.42 5.64 -20.89
N ILE A 155 -0.62 4.99 -19.75
CA ILE A 155 -1.15 3.61 -19.66
C ILE A 155 -2.53 3.51 -20.33
N LYS A 156 -2.74 2.45 -21.11
CA LYS A 156 -4.00 2.18 -21.82
C LYS A 156 -5.05 1.57 -20.89
N ASN A 157 -6.31 1.61 -21.29
CA ASN A 157 -7.41 1.12 -20.46
C ASN A 157 -7.38 -0.40 -20.27
N ASP A 158 -6.98 -1.16 -21.29
CA ASP A 158 -6.80 -2.62 -21.20
C ASP A 158 -5.70 -3.01 -20.20
N GLU A 159 -4.57 -2.31 -20.21
CA GLU A 159 -3.50 -2.49 -19.23
C GLU A 159 -3.98 -2.15 -17.79
N ILE A 160 -4.81 -1.12 -17.64
CA ILE A 160 -5.40 -0.78 -16.32
C ILE A 160 -6.34 -1.90 -15.84
N GLU A 161 -7.17 -2.48 -16.73
CA GLU A 161 -8.03 -3.62 -16.38
C GLU A 161 -7.20 -4.84 -15.95
N GLU A 162 -6.13 -5.13 -16.68
CA GLU A 162 -5.20 -6.21 -16.31
C GLU A 162 -4.59 -5.98 -14.93
N HIS A 163 -4.08 -4.77 -14.66
CA HIS A 163 -3.58 -4.41 -13.34
C HIS A 163 -4.64 -4.55 -12.25
N ALA A 164 -5.89 -4.24 -12.52
CA ALA A 164 -6.98 -4.39 -11.57
C ALA A 164 -7.26 -5.86 -11.24
N LEU A 165 -7.26 -6.74 -12.25
CA LEU A 165 -7.37 -8.20 -12.08
C LEU A 165 -6.17 -8.76 -11.30
N ASN A 166 -4.98 -8.31 -11.64
CA ASN A 166 -3.74 -8.71 -10.98
C ASN A 166 -3.73 -8.26 -9.50
N TYR A 167 -4.12 -7.03 -9.22
CA TYR A 167 -4.26 -6.55 -7.84
C TYR A 167 -5.27 -7.39 -7.03
N ARG A 168 -6.40 -7.73 -7.65
CA ARG A 168 -7.38 -8.65 -7.04
C ARG A 168 -6.73 -10.01 -6.73
N LYS A 169 -5.99 -10.59 -7.67
CA LYS A 169 -5.25 -11.85 -7.49
C LYS A 169 -4.25 -11.77 -6.34
N VAL A 170 -3.47 -10.67 -6.25
CA VAL A 170 -2.53 -10.40 -5.15
C VAL A 170 -3.23 -10.47 -3.79
N LEU A 171 -4.33 -9.72 -3.62
CA LEU A 171 -5.03 -9.69 -2.33
C LEU A 171 -5.64 -11.05 -1.97
N LEU A 172 -6.17 -11.79 -2.94
CA LEU A 172 -6.70 -13.14 -2.71
C LEU A 172 -5.59 -14.13 -2.30
N LEU A 173 -4.43 -14.10 -2.96
CA LEU A 173 -3.27 -14.94 -2.60
C LEU A 173 -2.77 -14.64 -1.18
N LEU A 174 -2.69 -13.37 -0.81
CA LEU A 174 -2.30 -12.93 0.54
C LEU A 174 -3.36 -13.32 1.59
N ARG A 175 -4.64 -13.06 1.30
CA ARG A 175 -5.77 -13.40 2.18
C ARG A 175 -5.80 -14.89 2.50
N ASP A 176 -5.63 -15.70 1.47
CA ASP A 176 -5.74 -17.16 1.56
C ASP A 176 -4.41 -17.84 1.95
N ASN A 177 -3.37 -17.03 2.25
CA ASN A 177 -2.03 -17.47 2.63
C ASN A 177 -1.39 -18.47 1.65
N LYS A 178 -1.54 -18.19 0.34
CA LYS A 178 -1.10 -19.08 -0.75
C LYS A 178 0.30 -18.80 -1.28
N LEU A 179 1.03 -17.87 -0.67
CA LEU A 179 2.41 -17.53 -1.02
C LEU A 179 3.35 -17.93 0.09
N SER A 180 4.44 -18.58 -0.27
CA SER A 180 5.50 -18.91 0.68
C SER A 180 6.32 -17.68 1.03
N LYS A 181 6.95 -17.71 2.22
CA LYS A 181 7.87 -16.66 2.64
C LYS A 181 9.04 -16.48 1.67
N THR A 182 9.54 -17.59 1.12
CA THR A 182 10.66 -17.59 0.17
C THR A 182 10.30 -16.89 -1.16
N GLU A 183 9.08 -17.06 -1.67
CA GLU A 183 8.62 -16.36 -2.87
C GLU A 183 8.56 -14.85 -2.62
N LEU A 184 7.99 -14.46 -1.49
CA LEU A 184 7.86 -13.05 -1.11
C LEU A 184 9.25 -12.38 -0.89
N GLU A 185 10.20 -13.07 -0.28
CA GLU A 185 11.55 -12.54 -0.03
C GLU A 185 12.39 -12.38 -1.30
N LYS A 186 12.16 -13.20 -2.32
CA LYS A 186 12.91 -13.16 -3.60
C LYS A 186 12.35 -12.15 -4.60
N ALA A 187 11.09 -11.78 -4.47
CA ALA A 187 10.45 -10.87 -5.41
C ALA A 187 10.86 -9.42 -5.16
N GLU A 188 11.27 -8.73 -6.21
CA GLU A 188 11.52 -7.29 -6.16
C GLU A 188 10.21 -6.50 -6.09
N TYR A 189 9.23 -6.92 -6.89
CA TYR A 189 7.87 -6.38 -6.94
C TYR A 189 6.86 -7.51 -6.90
N PHE A 190 5.71 -7.26 -6.30
CA PHE A 190 4.63 -8.25 -6.28
C PHE A 190 4.11 -8.57 -7.69
N ASN A 191 4.25 -7.63 -8.61
CA ASN A 191 3.96 -7.83 -10.04
C ASN A 191 4.65 -9.08 -10.60
N ASN A 192 5.90 -9.36 -10.18
CA ASN A 192 6.69 -10.50 -10.67
C ASN A 192 6.19 -11.86 -10.17
N LEU A 193 5.26 -11.91 -9.21
CA LEU A 193 4.71 -13.15 -8.64
C LEU A 193 3.39 -13.59 -9.27
N ILE A 194 2.83 -12.77 -10.14
CA ILE A 194 1.48 -12.99 -10.68
C ILE A 194 1.42 -13.04 -12.21
N ASP A 195 2.56 -12.73 -12.86
CA ASP A 195 2.77 -12.85 -14.31
C ASP A 195 2.77 -14.32 -14.78
#